data_1a258fab14103ce3cc8c71465578b976
#
_entry.id   1a258fab14103ce3cc8c71465578b976
#
_cell.length_a   1.000
_cell.length_b   1.000
_cell.length_c   1.000
_cell.angle_alpha   90.00
_cell.angle_beta   90.00
_cell.angle_gamma   90.00
#
_symmetry.space_group_name_H-M   'P 1'
#
loop_
_entity.id
_entity.type
_entity.pdbx_description
1 polymer ?
#
loop_
_entity_poly.entity_id
_entity_poly.type
_entity_poly.pdbx_seq_one_letter_code
_entity_poly.pdbx_strand_id
1 'polypeptide(L)'
;MTAIRPRRSVCLSFVTAWQMLTRVAKLRAGQSVLIHGASGATGTALLVLGRHLGLRLIGTCSASKAGLLREHGCEVIDYRREDIAARVAELTGNGVDAVFDAIGGRHWDLSMRCLRPGGLLVGYGAQNIARGDEPLMPVLLGFAKLMLLWKLLPTGGRRTAFYNIQTLRQQQPGWYADDLGHLLDLLRQGLIQPVVAGRLPLSQAADVHRRIDAGEVSGKLVLEPFGTGHP
;
A
#
# COMPACT_ATOMS: atom_id res chain seq x y z
N MET A 1 -26.80 12.45 12.14
CA MET A 1 -26.26 11.13 12.54
C MET A 1 -25.61 10.42 11.32
N THR A 2 -24.46 10.91 10.82
CA THR A 2 -23.85 10.36 9.59
C THR A 2 -22.39 9.86 9.81
N ALA A 3 -21.99 9.65 11.05
CA ALA A 3 -20.59 9.48 11.43
C ALA A 3 -20.07 8.01 11.47
N ILE A 4 -20.88 7.00 11.17
CA ILE A 4 -20.49 5.59 11.31
C ILE A 4 -19.82 5.02 10.06
N ARG A 5 -20.03 5.63 8.89
CA ARG A 5 -19.70 5.06 7.57
C ARG A 5 -18.20 5.07 7.19
N PRO A 6 -17.38 6.07 7.52
CA PRO A 6 -15.93 6.03 7.23
C PRO A 6 -15.15 5.03 8.10
N ARG A 7 -15.61 4.71 9.30
CA ARG A 7 -14.93 3.85 10.28
C ARG A 7 -14.63 2.43 9.75
N ARG A 8 -15.56 1.84 8.96
CA ARG A 8 -15.37 0.50 8.38
C ARG A 8 -14.24 0.43 7.35
N SER A 9 -13.92 1.55 6.69
CA SER A 9 -12.84 1.64 5.71
C SER A 9 -11.46 1.68 6.35
N VAL A 10 -11.35 2.03 7.63
CA VAL A 10 -10.08 2.22 8.35
C VAL A 10 -9.52 0.91 8.89
N CYS A 11 -10.38 -0.06 9.27
CA CYS A 11 -9.98 -1.20 10.09
C CYS A 11 -8.87 -2.08 9.52
N LEU A 12 -8.78 -2.32 8.21
CA LEU A 12 -7.76 -3.19 7.65
C LEU A 12 -6.66 -2.39 6.95
N SER A 13 -7.00 -1.69 5.86
CA SER A 13 -5.97 -1.07 5.00
C SER A 13 -5.25 0.08 5.70
N PHE A 14 -5.94 0.87 6.53
CA PHE A 14 -5.30 1.97 7.25
C PHE A 14 -4.42 1.46 8.40
N VAL A 15 -4.85 0.44 9.17
CA VAL A 15 -3.99 -0.18 10.18
C VAL A 15 -2.77 -0.81 9.52
N THR A 16 -2.96 -1.54 8.41
CA THR A 16 -1.85 -2.11 7.61
C THR A 16 -0.87 -1.01 7.18
N ALA A 17 -1.37 0.06 6.56
CA ALA A 17 -0.53 1.16 6.08
C ALA A 17 0.18 1.88 7.24
N TRP A 18 -0.53 2.18 8.33
CA TRP A 18 0.02 2.81 9.52
C TRP A 18 1.16 2.00 10.11
N GLN A 19 0.94 0.71 10.34
CA GLN A 19 1.97 -0.17 10.89
C GLN A 19 3.17 -0.32 9.98
N MET A 20 2.98 -0.42 8.67
CA MET A 20 4.09 -0.45 7.72
C MET A 20 4.91 0.84 7.76
N LEU A 21 4.27 2.02 7.80
CA LEU A 21 4.95 3.31 7.82
C LEU A 21 5.68 3.56 9.16
N THR A 22 5.01 3.32 10.29
CA THR A 22 5.48 3.77 11.61
C THR A 22 6.20 2.70 12.41
N ARG A 23 5.75 1.44 12.35
CA ARG A 23 6.31 0.36 13.16
C ARG A 23 7.35 -0.46 12.42
N VAL A 24 7.15 -0.72 11.12
CA VAL A 24 8.08 -1.53 10.31
C VAL A 24 9.17 -0.64 9.71
N ALA A 25 8.78 0.33 8.90
CA ALA A 25 9.74 1.22 8.22
C ALA A 25 10.24 2.37 9.11
N LYS A 26 9.47 2.73 10.16
CA LYS A 26 9.81 3.79 11.13
C LYS A 26 10.17 5.12 10.44
N LEU A 27 9.37 5.48 9.46
CA LEU A 27 9.61 6.64 8.62
C LEU A 27 9.39 7.96 9.38
N ARG A 28 10.11 8.98 8.96
CA ARG A 28 10.05 10.33 9.50
C ARG A 28 9.72 11.33 8.40
N ALA A 29 9.17 12.47 8.75
CA ALA A 29 8.88 13.54 7.81
C ALA A 29 10.10 13.87 6.91
N GLY A 30 9.85 14.17 5.65
CA GLY A 30 10.84 14.43 4.62
C GLY A 30 11.43 13.20 3.93
N GLN A 31 11.26 12.01 4.49
CA GLN A 31 11.71 10.78 3.81
C GLN A 31 10.81 10.42 2.63
N SER A 32 11.42 9.77 1.62
CA SER A 32 10.76 9.41 0.36
C SER A 32 10.32 7.95 0.35
N VAL A 33 9.14 7.71 -0.22
CA VAL A 33 8.59 6.35 -0.34
C VAL A 33 8.08 6.08 -1.74
N LEU A 34 8.29 4.85 -2.23
CA LEU A 34 7.67 4.33 -3.43
C LEU A 34 6.55 3.36 -3.04
N ILE A 35 5.36 3.57 -3.60
CA ILE A 35 4.18 2.74 -3.36
C ILE A 35 3.76 2.09 -4.67
N HIS A 36 3.94 0.77 -4.78
CA HIS A 36 3.43 0.03 -5.92
C HIS A 36 1.92 -0.21 -5.79
N GLY A 37 1.19 -0.03 -6.91
CA GLY A 37 -0.27 -0.11 -6.91
C GLY A 37 -0.94 0.95 -6.01
N ALA A 38 -0.42 2.18 -6.05
CA ALA A 38 -0.80 3.25 -5.15
C ALA A 38 -2.29 3.64 -5.22
N SER A 39 -2.98 3.32 -6.31
CA SER A 39 -4.43 3.54 -6.46
C SER A 39 -5.31 2.48 -5.78
N GLY A 40 -4.75 1.37 -5.30
CA GLY A 40 -5.50 0.32 -4.60
C GLY A 40 -5.89 0.69 -3.17
N ALA A 41 -6.64 -0.19 -2.48
CA ALA A 41 -7.16 0.09 -1.15
C ALA A 41 -6.09 0.36 -0.09
N THR A 42 -4.99 -0.41 -0.07
CA THR A 42 -3.86 -0.17 0.84
C THR A 42 -2.96 0.94 0.30
N GLY A 43 -2.78 1.03 -1.03
CA GLY A 43 -2.03 2.09 -1.67
C GLY A 43 -2.56 3.47 -1.34
N THR A 44 -3.88 3.69 -1.47
CA THR A 44 -4.51 4.96 -1.10
C THR A 44 -4.42 5.25 0.41
N ALA A 45 -4.47 4.24 1.27
CA ALA A 45 -4.22 4.42 2.69
C ALA A 45 -2.77 4.86 2.97
N LEU A 46 -1.77 4.29 2.27
CA LEU A 46 -0.38 4.72 2.34
C LEU A 46 -0.20 6.16 1.86
N LEU A 47 -0.90 6.58 0.79
CA LEU A 47 -0.88 7.97 0.32
C LEU A 47 -1.43 8.93 1.37
N VAL A 48 -2.64 8.66 1.89
CA VAL A 48 -3.30 9.52 2.89
C VAL A 48 -2.46 9.66 4.15
N LEU A 49 -1.98 8.54 4.69
CA LEU A 49 -1.18 8.52 5.91
C LEU A 49 0.25 9.04 5.69
N GLY A 50 0.86 8.73 4.55
CA GLY A 50 2.17 9.25 4.19
C GLY A 50 2.18 10.78 4.05
N ARG A 51 1.12 11.35 3.45
CA ARG A 51 0.93 12.80 3.42
C ARG A 51 0.76 13.39 4.82
N HIS A 52 -0.04 12.75 5.68
CA HIS A 52 -0.22 13.17 7.08
C HIS A 52 1.10 13.16 7.86
N LEU A 53 1.97 12.19 7.58
CA LEU A 53 3.30 12.06 8.19
C LEU A 53 4.37 12.95 7.54
N GLY A 54 4.04 13.76 6.54
CA GLY A 54 4.98 14.63 5.84
C GLY A 54 6.01 13.91 4.98
N LEU A 55 5.67 12.72 4.44
CA LEU A 55 6.54 11.96 3.55
C LEU A 55 6.48 12.47 2.11
N ARG A 56 7.58 12.33 1.36
CA ARG A 56 7.62 12.49 -0.08
C ARG A 56 7.08 11.22 -0.73
N LEU A 57 5.98 11.33 -1.48
CA LEU A 57 5.23 10.21 -2.01
C LEU A 57 5.50 10.04 -3.51
N ILE A 58 5.94 8.86 -3.90
CA ILE A 58 6.05 8.43 -5.29
C ILE A 58 5.17 7.18 -5.44
N GLY A 59 4.31 7.13 -6.45
CA GLY A 59 3.35 6.04 -6.59
C GLY A 59 3.23 5.52 -8.01
N THR A 60 3.14 4.20 -8.18
CA THR A 60 2.87 3.59 -9.48
C THR A 60 1.38 3.35 -9.66
N CYS A 61 0.84 3.76 -10.81
CA CYS A 61 -0.51 3.46 -11.24
C CYS A 61 -0.61 3.47 -12.78
N SER A 62 -1.77 3.15 -13.34
CA SER A 62 -2.07 3.42 -14.75
C SER A 62 -2.41 4.89 -14.96
N ALA A 63 -2.22 5.40 -16.18
CA ALA A 63 -2.49 6.80 -16.55
C ALA A 63 -3.89 7.27 -16.13
N SER A 64 -4.91 6.42 -16.28
CA SER A 64 -6.31 6.73 -15.91
C SER A 64 -6.53 7.03 -14.42
N LYS A 65 -5.61 6.62 -13.56
CA LYS A 65 -5.69 6.79 -12.10
C LYS A 65 -4.73 7.85 -11.55
N ALA A 66 -3.93 8.45 -12.42
CA ALA A 66 -2.90 9.43 -12.06
C ALA A 66 -3.47 10.67 -11.35
N GLY A 67 -4.67 11.12 -11.73
CA GLY A 67 -5.34 12.27 -11.10
C GLY A 67 -5.51 12.08 -9.59
N LEU A 68 -6.05 10.93 -9.18
CA LEU A 68 -6.23 10.60 -7.76
C LEU A 68 -4.91 10.69 -6.96
N LEU A 69 -3.82 10.15 -7.51
CA LEU A 69 -2.54 10.17 -6.79
C LEU A 69 -2.01 11.61 -6.64
N ARG A 70 -2.13 12.43 -7.70
CA ARG A 70 -1.71 13.84 -7.68
C ARG A 70 -2.50 14.68 -6.67
N GLU A 71 -3.81 14.43 -6.52
CA GLU A 71 -4.65 15.07 -5.49
C GLU A 71 -4.13 14.83 -4.06
N HIS A 72 -3.45 13.70 -3.86
CA HIS A 72 -2.79 13.39 -2.60
C HIS A 72 -1.33 13.87 -2.51
N GLY A 73 -0.86 14.69 -3.47
CA GLY A 73 0.51 15.21 -3.49
C GLY A 73 1.55 14.16 -3.87
N CYS A 74 1.15 13.11 -4.58
CA CYS A 74 2.03 12.01 -4.98
C CYS A 74 2.60 12.25 -6.39
N GLU A 75 3.92 12.06 -6.54
CA GLU A 75 4.59 11.96 -7.84
C GLU A 75 4.22 10.62 -8.48
N VAL A 76 3.76 10.66 -9.73
CA VAL A 76 3.17 9.49 -10.39
C VAL A 76 4.12 8.91 -11.41
N ILE A 77 4.23 7.59 -11.41
CA ILE A 77 4.91 6.80 -12.44
C ILE A 77 3.88 5.89 -13.10
N ASP A 78 3.69 6.03 -14.41
CA ASP A 78 2.84 5.11 -15.18
C ASP A 78 3.63 3.83 -15.48
N TYR A 79 3.38 2.78 -14.71
CA TYR A 79 4.09 1.50 -14.82
C TYR A 79 3.92 0.80 -16.19
N ARG A 80 2.99 1.26 -17.04
CA ARG A 80 2.76 0.72 -18.39
C ARG A 80 3.64 1.38 -19.44
N ARG A 81 4.16 2.58 -19.16
CA ARG A 81 4.86 3.43 -20.14
C ARG A 81 6.28 3.81 -19.73
N GLU A 82 6.58 3.74 -18.43
CA GLU A 82 7.82 4.23 -17.86
C GLU A 82 8.63 3.10 -17.22
N ASP A 83 9.96 3.17 -17.32
CA ASP A 83 10.84 2.36 -16.48
C ASP A 83 10.82 2.92 -15.05
N ILE A 84 10.25 2.15 -14.14
CA ILE A 84 10.04 2.59 -12.76
C ILE A 84 11.37 2.92 -12.07
N ALA A 85 12.41 2.08 -12.26
CA ALA A 85 13.68 2.28 -11.57
C ALA A 85 14.42 3.51 -12.10
N ALA A 86 14.42 3.71 -13.41
CA ALA A 86 14.99 4.91 -14.05
C ALA A 86 14.25 6.17 -13.57
N ARG A 87 12.92 6.13 -13.56
CA ARG A 87 12.11 7.27 -13.14
C ARG A 87 12.28 7.60 -11.65
N VAL A 88 12.39 6.60 -10.78
CA VAL A 88 12.72 6.81 -9.36
C VAL A 88 14.10 7.44 -9.22
N ALA A 89 15.10 6.99 -9.98
CA ALA A 89 16.44 7.59 -9.96
C ALA A 89 16.44 9.06 -10.41
N GLU A 90 15.70 9.40 -11.46
CA GLU A 90 15.52 10.80 -11.91
C GLU A 90 14.89 11.67 -10.81
N LEU A 91 13.83 11.17 -10.16
CA LEU A 91 13.11 11.91 -9.13
C LEU A 91 13.90 12.11 -7.83
N THR A 92 14.76 11.15 -7.47
CA THR A 92 15.38 11.08 -6.13
C THR A 92 16.89 11.18 -6.13
N GLY A 93 17.53 11.03 -7.28
CA GLY A 93 18.99 10.97 -7.43
C GLY A 93 19.60 9.61 -7.08
N ASN A 94 19.21 8.98 -5.99
CA ASN A 94 19.85 7.75 -5.49
C ASN A 94 18.87 6.67 -4.96
N GLY A 95 17.58 6.84 -5.18
CA GLY A 95 16.51 5.95 -4.73
C GLY A 95 15.75 6.47 -3.52
N VAL A 96 14.74 5.70 -3.09
CA VAL A 96 13.84 6.06 -1.99
C VAL A 96 14.24 5.41 -0.67
N ASP A 97 13.76 5.97 0.45
CA ASP A 97 13.97 5.44 1.81
C ASP A 97 13.24 4.13 2.03
N ALA A 98 12.02 3.99 1.50
CA ALA A 98 11.27 2.75 1.59
C ALA A 98 10.46 2.47 0.33
N VAL A 99 10.26 1.18 0.03
CA VAL A 99 9.34 0.70 -1.01
C VAL A 99 8.29 -0.20 -0.37
N PHE A 100 7.01 0.04 -0.70
CA PHE A 100 5.89 -0.78 -0.28
C PHE A 100 5.35 -1.56 -1.48
N ASP A 101 5.44 -2.89 -1.43
CA ASP A 101 5.15 -3.76 -2.56
C ASP A 101 4.25 -4.94 -2.18
N ALA A 102 3.02 -4.96 -2.75
CA ALA A 102 2.06 -6.04 -2.63
C ALA A 102 2.06 -7.01 -3.82
N ILE A 103 2.82 -6.71 -4.88
CA ILE A 103 2.82 -7.49 -6.13
C ILE A 103 3.54 -8.83 -5.90
N GLY A 104 4.75 -8.77 -5.37
CA GLY A 104 5.48 -9.97 -4.98
C GLY A 104 6.33 -10.59 -6.09
N GLY A 105 6.95 -11.74 -5.79
CA GLY A 105 7.73 -12.53 -6.73
C GLY A 105 8.91 -11.75 -7.32
N ARG A 106 9.03 -11.77 -8.64
CA ARG A 106 10.10 -11.05 -9.37
C ARG A 106 10.01 -9.53 -9.22
N HIS A 107 8.83 -9.00 -8.89
CA HIS A 107 8.65 -7.56 -8.75
C HIS A 107 9.47 -6.98 -7.58
N TRP A 108 9.76 -7.78 -6.56
CA TRP A 108 10.65 -7.37 -5.48
C TRP A 108 12.10 -7.09 -5.92
N ASP A 109 12.59 -7.70 -7.00
CA ASP A 109 13.90 -7.36 -7.59
C ASP A 109 13.90 -5.92 -8.14
N LEU A 110 12.79 -5.50 -8.79
CA LEU A 110 12.60 -4.12 -9.23
C LEU A 110 12.54 -3.17 -8.03
N SER A 111 11.74 -3.52 -7.01
CA SER A 111 11.60 -2.73 -5.79
C SER A 111 12.94 -2.52 -5.06
N MET A 112 13.80 -3.54 -5.02
CA MET A 112 15.15 -3.43 -4.44
C MET A 112 16.03 -2.43 -5.21
N ARG A 113 15.89 -2.34 -6.55
CA ARG A 113 16.66 -1.38 -7.36
C ARG A 113 16.22 0.07 -7.14
N CYS A 114 14.97 0.28 -6.73
CA CYS A 114 14.44 1.61 -6.43
C CYS A 114 14.89 2.18 -5.08
N LEU A 115 15.48 1.34 -4.21
CA LEU A 115 15.94 1.77 -2.89
C LEU A 115 17.30 2.46 -2.93
N ARG A 116 17.44 3.52 -2.15
CA ARG A 116 18.75 4.06 -1.81
C ARG A 116 19.56 3.09 -0.94
N PRO A 117 20.90 3.27 -0.81
CA PRO A 117 21.65 2.55 0.22
C PRO A 117 21.05 2.75 1.62
N GLY A 118 20.91 1.66 2.38
CA GLY A 118 20.26 1.67 3.71
C GLY A 118 18.72 1.71 3.70
N GLY A 119 18.08 1.80 2.52
CA GLY A 119 16.63 1.80 2.38
C GLY A 119 15.97 0.46 2.73
N LEU A 120 14.64 0.43 2.83
CA LEU A 120 13.87 -0.73 3.26
C LEU A 120 12.81 -1.11 2.22
N LEU A 121 12.82 -2.36 1.75
CA LEU A 121 11.70 -2.98 1.05
C LEU A 121 10.74 -3.63 2.05
N VAL A 122 9.47 -3.24 2.01
CA VAL A 122 8.39 -3.88 2.75
C VAL A 122 7.48 -4.61 1.77
N GLY A 123 7.65 -5.95 1.68
CA GLY A 123 6.70 -6.82 0.99
C GLY A 123 5.48 -7.06 1.89
N TYR A 124 4.26 -6.85 1.40
CA TYR A 124 3.05 -7.04 2.21
C TYR A 124 1.92 -7.78 1.48
N GLY A 125 2.24 -8.41 0.38
CA GLY A 125 1.33 -9.21 -0.43
C GLY A 125 2.08 -10.03 -1.46
N ALA A 126 1.33 -10.82 -2.19
CA ALA A 126 1.80 -11.61 -3.32
C ALA A 126 0.65 -11.72 -4.33
N GLN A 127 0.23 -10.59 -4.89
CA GLN A 127 -0.92 -10.52 -5.81
C GLN A 127 -0.69 -11.33 -7.07
N ASN A 128 0.57 -11.46 -7.53
CA ASN A 128 0.91 -12.31 -8.68
C ASN A 128 0.52 -13.78 -8.47
N ILE A 129 0.61 -14.29 -7.21
CA ILE A 129 0.15 -15.64 -6.88
C ILE A 129 -1.38 -15.72 -6.97
N ALA A 130 -2.05 -14.78 -6.34
CA ALA A 130 -3.52 -14.79 -6.25
C ALA A 130 -4.19 -14.68 -7.63
N ARG A 131 -3.53 -14.03 -8.60
CA ARG A 131 -3.98 -13.86 -9.99
C ARG A 131 -3.53 -14.99 -10.91
N GLY A 132 -2.56 -15.81 -10.49
CA GLY A 132 -1.94 -16.81 -11.36
C GLY A 132 -1.02 -16.21 -12.43
N ASP A 133 -0.60 -14.96 -12.27
CA ASP A 133 0.21 -14.23 -13.25
C ASP A 133 1.67 -14.70 -13.29
N GLU A 134 2.12 -15.42 -12.26
CA GLU A 134 3.50 -15.88 -12.13
C GLU A 134 3.56 -17.36 -11.70
N PRO A 135 4.44 -18.17 -12.30
CA PRO A 135 4.68 -19.55 -11.87
C PRO A 135 5.14 -19.63 -10.40
N LEU A 136 4.89 -20.75 -9.74
CA LEU A 136 5.18 -20.93 -8.31
C LEU A 136 6.67 -20.73 -7.95
N MET A 137 7.60 -21.23 -8.81
CA MET A 137 9.04 -21.18 -8.52
C MET A 137 9.61 -19.76 -8.41
N PRO A 138 9.36 -18.81 -9.33
CA PRO A 138 9.75 -17.41 -9.15
C PRO A 138 9.19 -16.77 -7.89
N VAL A 139 7.99 -17.12 -7.51
CA VAL A 139 7.36 -16.62 -6.29
C VAL A 139 8.09 -17.13 -5.05
N LEU A 140 8.36 -18.44 -4.96
CA LEU A 140 9.13 -19.04 -3.87
C LEU A 140 10.53 -18.43 -3.78
N LEU A 141 11.19 -18.24 -4.93
CA LEU A 141 12.49 -17.58 -4.98
C LEU A 141 12.41 -16.13 -4.51
N GLY A 142 11.35 -15.40 -4.88
CA GLY A 142 11.10 -14.04 -4.38
C GLY A 142 11.01 -14.00 -2.86
N PHE A 143 10.24 -14.92 -2.26
CA PHE A 143 10.16 -15.04 -0.81
C PHE A 143 11.51 -15.43 -0.18
N ALA A 144 12.24 -16.38 -0.77
CA ALA A 144 13.58 -16.74 -0.28
C ALA A 144 14.55 -15.54 -0.33
N LYS A 145 14.53 -14.74 -1.41
CA LYS A 145 15.28 -13.50 -1.52
C LYS A 145 14.87 -12.50 -0.42
N LEU A 146 13.58 -12.22 -0.28
CA LEU A 146 13.06 -11.24 0.68
C LEU A 146 13.37 -11.62 2.13
N MET A 147 13.19 -12.89 2.47
CA MET A 147 13.29 -13.36 3.85
C MET A 147 14.72 -13.69 4.28
N LEU A 148 15.57 -14.15 3.35
CA LEU A 148 16.87 -14.71 3.68
C LEU A 148 18.02 -14.14 2.82
N LEU A 149 17.96 -14.29 1.49
CA LEU A 149 19.12 -14.04 0.63
C LEU A 149 19.62 -12.59 0.71
N TRP A 150 18.73 -11.60 0.65
CA TRP A 150 19.11 -10.19 0.74
C TRP A 150 19.57 -9.74 2.12
N LYS A 151 19.36 -10.54 3.14
CA LYS A 151 19.95 -10.30 4.48
C LYS A 151 21.39 -10.79 4.58
N LEU A 152 21.77 -11.76 3.73
CA LEU A 152 23.09 -12.37 3.71
C LEU A 152 24.00 -11.78 2.64
N LEU A 153 23.43 -11.25 1.56
CA LEU A 153 24.17 -10.70 0.43
C LEU A 153 24.53 -9.22 0.64
N PRO A 154 25.62 -8.73 0.02
CA PRO A 154 26.00 -7.32 0.05
C PRO A 154 25.02 -6.49 -0.80
N THR A 155 23.99 -5.97 -0.20
CA THR A 155 22.92 -5.17 -0.85
C THR A 155 23.15 -3.66 -0.73
N GLY A 156 24.33 -3.21 -0.37
CA GLY A 156 24.59 -1.79 -0.08
C GLY A 156 23.85 -1.30 1.17
N GLY A 157 23.65 -2.19 2.16
CA GLY A 157 22.92 -1.89 3.40
C GLY A 157 21.39 -1.86 3.22
N ARG A 158 20.85 -2.16 2.02
CA ARG A 158 19.39 -2.26 1.80
C ARG A 158 18.83 -3.40 2.64
N ARG A 159 17.68 -3.15 3.23
CA ARG A 159 17.03 -4.08 4.15
C ARG A 159 15.71 -4.57 3.56
N THR A 160 15.21 -5.69 4.04
CA THR A 160 13.93 -6.26 3.63
C THR A 160 13.09 -6.64 4.85
N ALA A 161 11.79 -6.49 4.73
CA ALA A 161 10.80 -6.96 5.69
C ALA A 161 9.60 -7.54 4.94
N PHE A 162 8.99 -8.56 5.49
CA PHE A 162 7.66 -9.02 5.07
C PHE A 162 6.66 -8.64 6.15
N TYR A 163 5.63 -7.89 5.76
CA TYR A 163 4.57 -7.49 6.67
C TYR A 163 3.34 -8.37 6.47
N ASN A 164 2.85 -8.93 7.57
CA ASN A 164 1.58 -9.63 7.63
C ASN A 164 0.82 -9.19 8.89
N ILE A 165 -0.37 -8.62 8.70
CA ILE A 165 -1.17 -8.07 9.80
C ILE A 165 -1.58 -9.14 10.81
N GLN A 166 -1.85 -10.37 10.36
CA GLN A 166 -2.25 -11.46 11.26
C GLN A 166 -1.09 -11.88 12.16
N THR A 167 0.10 -12.04 11.57
CA THR A 167 1.32 -12.35 12.33
C THR A 167 1.64 -11.26 13.34
N LEU A 168 1.59 -9.99 12.91
CA LEU A 168 1.90 -8.89 13.82
C LEU A 168 0.87 -8.76 14.95
N ARG A 169 -0.41 -8.98 14.66
CA ARG A 169 -1.47 -8.98 15.66
C ARG A 169 -1.30 -10.10 16.69
N GLN A 170 -0.80 -11.28 16.29
CA GLN A 170 -0.51 -12.38 17.21
C GLN A 170 0.71 -12.07 18.08
N GLN A 171 1.76 -11.49 17.51
CA GLN A 171 2.99 -11.16 18.23
C GLN A 171 2.84 -9.94 19.14
N GLN A 172 2.03 -8.97 18.72
CA GLN A 172 1.85 -7.67 19.40
C GLN A 172 0.36 -7.28 19.44
N PRO A 173 -0.49 -7.98 20.22
CA PRO A 173 -1.93 -7.79 20.17
C PRO A 173 -2.38 -6.37 20.57
N GLY A 174 -1.66 -5.69 21.46
CA GLY A 174 -1.94 -4.32 21.86
C GLY A 174 -1.77 -3.31 20.72
N TRP A 175 -0.80 -3.53 19.85
CA TRP A 175 -0.52 -2.58 18.74
C TRP A 175 -1.70 -2.39 17.80
N TYR A 176 -2.47 -3.44 17.52
CA TYR A 176 -3.63 -3.32 16.65
C TYR A 176 -4.71 -2.41 17.23
N ALA A 177 -5.00 -2.55 18.54
CA ALA A 177 -6.00 -1.74 19.23
C ALA A 177 -5.56 -0.28 19.33
N ASP A 178 -4.30 -0.04 19.73
CA ASP A 178 -3.73 1.29 19.86
C ASP A 178 -3.72 2.03 18.51
N ASP A 179 -3.23 1.37 17.46
CA ASP A 179 -3.16 1.94 16.12
C ASP A 179 -4.55 2.23 15.55
N LEU A 180 -5.51 1.32 15.74
CA LEU A 180 -6.89 1.54 15.33
C LEU A 180 -7.52 2.71 16.09
N GLY A 181 -7.30 2.80 17.40
CA GLY A 181 -7.76 3.92 18.24
C GLY A 181 -7.24 5.24 17.71
N HIS A 182 -5.92 5.33 17.51
CA HIS A 182 -5.26 6.53 16.96
C HIS A 182 -5.82 6.91 15.58
N LEU A 183 -5.97 5.96 14.67
CA LEU A 183 -6.52 6.21 13.33
C LEU A 183 -7.97 6.68 13.35
N LEU A 184 -8.79 6.16 14.28
CA LEU A 184 -10.15 6.64 14.45
C LEU A 184 -10.19 8.07 15.01
N ASP A 185 -9.23 8.46 15.84
CA ASP A 185 -9.12 9.83 16.32
C ASP A 185 -8.67 10.78 15.21
N LEU A 186 -7.68 10.41 14.38
CA LEU A 186 -7.31 11.18 13.19
C LEU A 186 -8.50 11.37 12.24
N LEU A 187 -9.30 10.33 12.06
CA LEU A 187 -10.52 10.39 11.24
C LEU A 187 -11.57 11.34 11.84
N ARG A 188 -11.80 11.29 13.15
CA ARG A 188 -12.75 12.19 13.85
C ARG A 188 -12.33 13.65 13.76
N GLN A 189 -11.02 13.91 13.78
CA GLN A 189 -10.43 15.25 13.64
C GLN A 189 -10.39 15.73 12.17
N GLY A 190 -10.79 14.89 11.21
CA GLY A 190 -10.73 15.24 9.78
C GLY A 190 -9.32 15.28 9.18
N LEU A 191 -8.30 14.83 9.92
CA LEU A 191 -6.90 14.83 9.49
C LEU A 191 -6.59 13.76 8.44
N ILE A 192 -7.39 12.71 8.38
CA ILE A 192 -7.34 11.68 7.34
C ILE A 192 -8.72 11.43 6.76
N GLN A 193 -8.78 11.15 5.45
CA GLN A 193 -10.01 10.79 4.75
C GLN A 193 -9.78 9.55 3.89
N PRO A 194 -10.49 8.41 4.14
CA PRO A 194 -10.39 7.23 3.29
C PRO A 194 -10.94 7.49 1.89
N VAL A 195 -10.22 7.02 0.88
CA VAL A 195 -10.67 7.06 -0.52
C VAL A 195 -11.71 5.95 -0.73
N VAL A 196 -12.97 6.35 -0.88
CA VAL A 196 -14.10 5.45 -1.14
C VAL A 196 -14.59 5.68 -2.56
N ALA A 197 -14.34 4.71 -3.44
CA ALA A 197 -14.73 4.76 -4.86
C ALA A 197 -16.25 4.65 -5.08
N GLY A 198 -16.97 4.07 -4.11
CA GLY A 198 -18.40 3.94 -4.19
C GLY A 198 -18.99 3.12 -3.06
N ARG A 199 -20.32 3.21 -2.94
CA ARG A 199 -21.13 2.42 -2.02
C ARG A 199 -22.17 1.69 -2.83
N LEU A 200 -22.28 0.39 -2.63
CA LEU A 200 -23.12 -0.50 -3.44
C LEU A 200 -23.88 -1.45 -2.52
N PRO A 201 -25.08 -1.87 -2.88
CA PRO A 201 -25.79 -2.90 -2.12
C PRO A 201 -25.02 -4.22 -2.16
N LEU A 202 -25.13 -5.00 -1.09
CA LEU A 202 -24.47 -6.31 -0.99
C LEU A 202 -24.84 -7.26 -2.13
N SER A 203 -26.06 -7.13 -2.70
CA SER A 203 -26.51 -7.88 -3.87
C SER A 203 -25.65 -7.68 -5.11
N GLN A 204 -24.86 -6.60 -5.18
CA GLN A 204 -23.94 -6.31 -6.29
C GLN A 204 -22.50 -6.81 -6.01
N ALA A 205 -22.29 -7.66 -5.02
CA ALA A 205 -20.96 -8.13 -4.65
C ALA A 205 -20.20 -8.77 -5.83
N ALA A 206 -20.89 -9.57 -6.67
CA ALA A 206 -20.28 -10.18 -7.85
C ALA A 206 -19.79 -9.15 -8.87
N ASP A 207 -20.55 -8.06 -9.08
CA ASP A 207 -20.14 -6.97 -9.95
C ASP A 207 -18.95 -6.19 -9.38
N VAL A 208 -18.95 -5.95 -8.07
CA VAL A 208 -17.82 -5.34 -7.36
C VAL A 208 -16.54 -6.14 -7.56
N HIS A 209 -16.60 -7.47 -7.44
CA HIS A 209 -15.43 -8.33 -7.68
C HIS A 209 -14.92 -8.21 -9.11
N ARG A 210 -15.81 -8.28 -10.12
CA ARG A 210 -15.42 -8.10 -11.53
C ARG A 210 -14.72 -6.77 -11.77
N ARG A 211 -15.22 -5.66 -11.22
CA ARG A 211 -14.62 -4.32 -11.34
C ARG A 211 -13.26 -4.22 -10.66
N ILE A 212 -13.08 -4.90 -9.52
CA ILE A 212 -11.78 -4.98 -8.83
C ILE A 212 -10.79 -5.76 -9.69
N ASP A 213 -11.17 -6.92 -10.23
CA ASP A 213 -10.32 -7.77 -11.06
C ASP A 213 -9.95 -7.09 -12.37
N ALA A 214 -10.87 -6.35 -12.98
CA ALA A 214 -10.62 -5.49 -14.15
C ALA A 214 -9.72 -4.29 -13.84
N GLY A 215 -9.38 -4.06 -12.56
CA GLY A 215 -8.54 -2.94 -12.14
C GLY A 215 -9.21 -1.57 -12.30
N GLU A 216 -10.54 -1.49 -12.34
CA GLU A 216 -11.31 -0.25 -12.53
C GLU A 216 -11.43 0.57 -11.24
N VAL A 217 -11.27 -0.08 -10.08
CA VAL A 217 -11.51 0.54 -8.77
C VAL A 217 -10.27 1.28 -8.29
N SER A 218 -10.46 2.50 -7.79
CA SER A 218 -9.46 3.28 -7.06
C SER A 218 -9.91 3.46 -5.60
N GLY A 219 -9.06 3.06 -4.65
CA GLY A 219 -9.43 3.04 -3.23
C GLY A 219 -10.31 1.84 -2.86
N LYS A 220 -11.41 2.09 -2.16
CA LYS A 220 -12.31 1.05 -1.62
C LYS A 220 -13.71 1.15 -2.17
N LEU A 221 -14.35 0.00 -2.39
CA LEU A 221 -15.81 -0.12 -2.51
C LEU A 221 -16.38 -0.60 -1.16
N VAL A 222 -17.49 -0.01 -0.75
CA VAL A 222 -18.21 -0.37 0.46
C VAL A 222 -19.50 -1.07 0.06
N LEU A 223 -19.67 -2.31 0.52
CA LEU A 223 -20.93 -3.04 0.34
C LEU A 223 -21.83 -2.80 1.56
N GLU A 224 -23.06 -2.41 1.30
CA GLU A 224 -24.09 -2.12 2.32
C GLU A 224 -25.15 -3.22 2.31
N PRO A 225 -25.37 -3.91 3.46
CA PRO A 225 -26.29 -5.06 3.51
C PRO A 225 -27.76 -4.70 3.27
N PHE A 226 -28.17 -3.45 3.53
CA PHE A 226 -29.57 -3.02 3.50
C PHE A 226 -29.86 -1.96 2.43
N GLY A 227 -29.06 -1.88 1.35
CA GLY A 227 -29.23 -0.85 0.32
C GLY A 227 -28.92 0.58 0.84
N THR A 228 -28.85 1.55 -0.08
CA THR A 228 -28.54 2.96 0.24
C THR A 228 -29.71 3.73 0.87
N GLY A 229 -30.80 3.06 1.25
CA GLY A 229 -32.13 3.64 1.56
C GLY A 229 -32.67 3.40 2.96
N HIS A 230 -31.85 3.15 3.99
CA HIS A 230 -32.35 3.19 5.37
C HIS A 230 -31.95 4.50 6.06
N PRO A 231 -32.95 5.15 6.73
CA PRO A 231 -32.83 6.47 7.36
C PRO A 231 -31.77 6.57 8.46
#